data_de488c5578ba32c49f78bfe5e8146c5c
#
_entry.id   de488c5578ba32c49f78bfe5e8146c5c
#
_cell.length_a   1.000
_cell.length_b   1.000
_cell.length_c   1.000
_cell.angle_alpha   90.00
_cell.angle_beta   90.00
_cell.angle_gamma   90.00
#
_symmetry.space_group_name_H-M   'P 1'
#
loop_
_entity.id
_entity.type
_entity.pdbx_description
1 polymer ?
#
loop_
_entity_poly.entity_id
_entity_poly.type
_entity_poly.pdbx_seq_one_letter_code
_entity_poly.pdbx_strand_id
1 'polypeptide(L)'
;MKKEDLRIVYMGTPEFAVEPLRCLVEGGYNVVGVITMPDKPAGRGHKVQFSPVKQYALEHDLPLLQPEKLKDETFVGALRAWNADLQIVVAFRMLPEVVWNMPRLGTFNLHASLLPQYRGAAPINWAVINGDTETGITTFFLKHEIDTGEVIQQVRVPIADTDNVGIVHDKLMMLGGRLVTETVDAILADAVRPVPQEEMVVAGELRPAPKIFKDTCRIDWSQPVKRIYDFIRGLSPYPAAWTELVQPDG
;
A
#
# COMPACT_ATOMS: atom_id res chain seq x y z
N MET A 1 6.37 26.92 -3.58
CA MET A 1 5.76 26.66 -2.25
C MET A 1 6.77 25.87 -1.43
N LYS A 2 6.93 26.16 -0.15
CA LYS A 2 7.82 25.41 0.72
C LYS A 2 7.11 24.15 1.23
N LYS A 3 7.87 23.13 1.66
CA LYS A 3 7.28 21.88 2.16
C LYS A 3 6.44 22.05 3.43
N GLU A 4 6.80 23.06 4.26
CA GLU A 4 6.07 23.39 5.48
C GLU A 4 4.70 24.03 5.20
N ASP A 5 4.54 24.64 4.01
CA ASP A 5 3.29 25.29 3.59
C ASP A 5 2.33 24.30 2.90
N LEU A 6 2.86 23.19 2.38
CA LEU A 6 2.07 22.16 1.68
C LEU A 6 1.23 21.35 2.66
N ARG A 7 -0.07 21.50 2.62
CA ARG A 7 -1.01 20.80 3.51
C ARG A 7 -1.27 19.39 3.00
N ILE A 8 -0.77 18.38 3.71
CA ILE A 8 -0.85 16.97 3.33
C ILE A 8 -1.85 16.25 4.24
N VAL A 9 -2.79 15.52 3.65
CA VAL A 9 -3.57 14.49 4.33
C VAL A 9 -3.02 13.12 3.95
N TYR A 10 -2.76 12.30 4.95
CA TYR A 10 -2.23 10.95 4.80
C TYR A 10 -3.29 9.89 5.12
N MET A 11 -3.41 8.85 4.29
CA MET A 11 -4.37 7.77 4.46
C MET A 11 -3.65 6.43 4.44
N GLY A 12 -3.78 5.65 5.51
CA GLY A 12 -3.16 4.34 5.62
C GLY A 12 -3.65 3.56 6.84
N THR A 13 -3.33 2.26 6.89
CA THR A 13 -3.79 1.43 8.01
C THR A 13 -2.72 0.48 8.55
N PRO A 14 -2.12 -0.45 7.74
CA PRO A 14 -1.19 -1.44 8.24
C PRO A 14 0.21 -0.86 8.50
N GLU A 15 1.08 -1.70 9.02
CA GLU A 15 2.48 -1.36 9.31
C GLU A 15 3.22 -0.79 8.09
N PHE A 16 2.96 -1.34 6.89
CA PHE A 16 3.54 -0.83 5.64
C PHE A 16 3.30 0.68 5.42
N ALA A 17 2.19 1.21 5.94
CA ALA A 17 1.84 2.62 5.83
C ALA A 17 2.45 3.51 6.93
N VAL A 18 3.11 2.93 7.94
CA VAL A 18 3.73 3.73 9.02
C VAL A 18 5.02 4.40 8.58
N GLU A 19 5.89 3.66 7.88
CA GLU A 19 7.20 4.19 7.47
C GLU A 19 7.10 5.41 6.53
N PRO A 20 6.24 5.43 5.49
CA PRO A 20 6.04 6.63 4.69
C PRO A 20 5.50 7.82 5.50
N LEU A 21 4.57 7.58 6.44
CA LEU A 21 4.08 8.63 7.34
C LEU A 21 5.19 9.17 8.23
N ARG A 22 6.02 8.29 8.80
CA ARG A 22 7.18 8.65 9.61
C ARG A 22 8.15 9.54 8.83
N CYS A 23 8.49 9.15 7.60
CA CYS A 23 9.38 9.93 6.74
C CYS A 23 8.83 11.34 6.46
N LEU A 24 7.53 11.48 6.27
CA LEU A 24 6.90 12.79 6.09
C LEU A 24 6.99 13.65 7.38
N VAL A 25 6.60 13.08 8.52
CA VAL A 25 6.57 13.81 9.81
C VAL A 25 7.99 14.22 10.24
N GLU A 26 8.92 13.27 10.28
CA GLU A 26 10.32 13.53 10.65
C GLU A 26 11.05 14.39 9.62
N GLY A 27 10.65 14.33 8.34
CA GLY A 27 11.14 15.18 7.27
C GLY A 27 10.65 16.64 7.33
N GLY A 28 9.76 16.97 8.28
CA GLY A 28 9.21 18.32 8.45
C GLY A 28 8.18 18.73 7.41
N TYR A 29 7.49 17.75 6.77
CA TYR A 29 6.35 18.03 5.91
C TYR A 29 5.10 18.30 6.76
N ASN A 30 4.23 19.16 6.27
CA ASN A 30 3.03 19.58 7.00
C ASN A 30 1.89 18.56 6.85
N VAL A 31 1.91 17.51 7.63
CA VAL A 31 0.82 16.53 7.72
C VAL A 31 -0.31 17.12 8.59
N VAL A 32 -1.36 17.63 7.96
CA VAL A 32 -2.49 18.29 8.62
C VAL A 32 -3.55 17.34 9.14
N GLY A 33 -3.49 16.07 8.72
CA GLY A 33 -4.41 15.05 9.19
C GLY A 33 -4.09 13.66 8.66
N VAL A 34 -4.49 12.66 9.43
CA VAL A 34 -4.31 11.24 9.14
C VAL A 34 -5.68 10.56 9.11
N ILE A 35 -5.89 9.69 8.14
CA ILE A 35 -7.10 8.88 8.03
C ILE A 35 -6.71 7.41 8.07
N THR A 36 -7.33 6.65 8.96
CA THR A 36 -7.14 5.21 9.08
C THR A 36 -8.48 4.48 9.22
N MET A 37 -8.45 3.15 9.16
CA MET A 37 -9.65 2.34 9.38
C MET A 37 -10.17 2.49 10.81
N PRO A 38 -11.48 2.34 11.03
CA PRO A 38 -12.06 2.25 12.36
C PRO A 38 -11.43 1.13 13.17
N ASP A 39 -11.37 1.33 14.49
CA ASP A 39 -10.91 0.30 15.42
C ASP A 39 -11.82 -0.93 15.34
N LYS A 40 -11.21 -2.09 15.41
CA LYS A 40 -11.95 -3.36 15.45
C LYS A 40 -11.58 -4.14 16.71
N PRO A 41 -12.56 -4.81 17.33
CA PRO A 41 -12.26 -5.78 18.37
C PRO A 41 -11.37 -6.88 17.79
N ALA A 42 -10.23 -7.15 18.39
CA ALA A 42 -9.31 -8.19 17.94
C ALA A 42 -8.95 -9.15 19.05
N GLY A 43 -8.71 -10.42 18.68
CA GLY A 43 -8.24 -11.46 19.57
C GLY A 43 -9.26 -12.01 20.57
N ARG A 44 -8.82 -12.99 21.37
CA ARG A 44 -9.60 -13.55 22.49
C ARG A 44 -9.72 -12.50 23.59
N GLY A 45 -10.94 -12.03 23.86
CA GLY A 45 -11.23 -11.02 24.89
C GLY A 45 -11.66 -9.66 24.36
N HIS A 46 -11.88 -9.50 23.04
CA HIS A 46 -12.41 -8.28 22.39
C HIS A 46 -11.72 -6.97 22.79
N LYS A 47 -10.42 -7.00 23.08
CA LYS A 47 -9.66 -5.78 23.31
C LYS A 47 -9.60 -4.97 22.01
N VAL A 48 -9.90 -3.68 22.10
CA VAL A 48 -9.77 -2.77 20.98
C VAL A 48 -8.30 -2.68 20.59
N GLN A 49 -7.99 -3.06 19.35
CA GLN A 49 -6.64 -2.94 18.81
C GLN A 49 -6.59 -1.78 17.83
N PHE A 50 -5.69 -0.85 18.07
CA PHE A 50 -5.44 0.26 17.18
C PHE A 50 -4.64 -0.19 15.96
N SER A 51 -4.91 0.42 14.81
CA SER A 51 -4.06 0.21 13.65
C SER A 51 -2.66 0.80 13.90
N PRO A 52 -1.60 0.24 13.27
CA PRO A 52 -0.25 0.81 13.37
C PRO A 52 -0.19 2.30 13.02
N VAL A 53 -0.90 2.73 11.98
CA VAL A 53 -0.99 4.15 11.59
C VAL A 53 -1.68 4.99 12.66
N LYS A 54 -2.75 4.48 13.32
CA LYS A 54 -3.38 5.17 14.43
C LYS A 54 -2.43 5.35 15.61
N GLN A 55 -1.71 4.28 15.97
CA GLN A 55 -0.73 4.35 17.07
C GLN A 55 0.29 5.45 16.82
N TYR A 56 0.89 5.47 15.62
CA TYR A 56 1.84 6.50 15.22
C TYR A 56 1.23 7.91 15.26
N ALA A 57 0.01 8.08 14.74
CA ALA A 57 -0.67 9.37 14.72
C ALA A 57 -0.92 9.91 16.14
N LEU A 58 -1.33 9.05 17.08
CA LEU A 58 -1.54 9.44 18.49
C LEU A 58 -0.23 9.78 19.21
N GLU A 59 0.84 9.04 18.96
CA GLU A 59 2.16 9.27 19.54
C GLU A 59 2.78 10.60 19.09
N HIS A 60 2.34 11.13 17.94
CA HIS A 60 2.85 12.38 17.34
C HIS A 60 1.81 13.51 17.30
N ASP A 61 0.73 13.39 18.08
CA ASP A 61 -0.34 14.39 18.16
C ASP A 61 -0.93 14.82 16.80
N LEU A 62 -0.97 13.91 15.83
CA LEU A 62 -1.54 14.19 14.52
C LEU A 62 -3.07 14.12 14.56
N PRO A 63 -3.78 15.08 13.93
CA PRO A 63 -5.23 15.01 13.79
C PRO A 63 -5.65 13.73 13.09
N LEU A 64 -6.66 13.03 13.61
CA LEU A 64 -7.05 11.69 13.16
C LEU A 64 -8.54 11.60 12.85
N LEU A 65 -8.88 10.99 11.71
CA LEU A 65 -10.24 10.58 11.36
C LEU A 65 -10.30 9.07 11.08
N GLN A 66 -11.37 8.43 11.53
CA GLN A 66 -11.61 6.99 11.36
C GLN A 66 -13.02 6.74 10.80
N PRO A 67 -13.32 7.15 9.55
CA PRO A 67 -14.65 7.02 9.00
C PRO A 67 -15.04 5.56 8.74
N GLU A 68 -16.25 5.17 9.13
CA GLU A 68 -16.84 3.90 8.71
C GLU A 68 -17.18 3.93 7.22
N LYS A 69 -17.78 5.03 6.77
CA LYS A 69 -18.19 5.26 5.38
C LYS A 69 -17.49 6.49 4.81
N LEU A 70 -16.73 6.28 3.73
CA LEU A 70 -15.97 7.35 3.07
C LEU A 70 -16.84 8.35 2.29
N LYS A 71 -18.13 8.06 2.08
CA LYS A 71 -19.09 8.96 1.45
C LYS A 71 -19.97 9.71 2.46
N ASP A 72 -19.76 9.49 3.76
CA ASP A 72 -20.49 10.18 4.80
C ASP A 72 -20.21 11.68 4.75
N GLU A 73 -21.27 12.50 4.78
CA GLU A 73 -21.17 13.96 4.63
C GLU A 73 -20.40 14.60 5.79
N THR A 74 -20.54 14.08 7.01
CA THR A 74 -19.80 14.55 8.18
C THR A 74 -18.30 14.32 7.99
N PHE A 75 -17.91 13.13 7.52
CA PHE A 75 -16.52 12.83 7.21
C PHE A 75 -15.99 13.70 6.08
N VAL A 76 -16.71 13.80 4.96
CA VAL A 76 -16.31 14.63 3.82
C VAL A 76 -16.17 16.11 4.22
N GLY A 77 -17.07 16.61 5.06
CA GLY A 77 -17.00 17.95 5.63
C GLY A 77 -15.76 18.16 6.50
N ALA A 78 -15.45 17.21 7.39
CA ALA A 78 -14.27 17.25 8.24
C ALA A 78 -12.96 17.20 7.42
N LEU A 79 -12.90 16.32 6.41
CA LEU A 79 -11.77 16.24 5.50
C LEU A 79 -11.57 17.56 4.73
N ARG A 80 -12.64 18.14 4.23
CA ARG A 80 -12.60 19.45 3.53
C ARG A 80 -12.09 20.56 4.43
N ALA A 81 -12.44 20.54 5.71
CA ALA A 81 -11.98 21.54 6.68
C ALA A 81 -10.47 21.49 6.91
N TRP A 82 -9.82 20.36 6.68
CA TRP A 82 -8.36 20.28 6.70
C TRP A 82 -7.70 21.01 5.53
N ASN A 83 -8.44 21.39 4.50
CA ASN A 83 -7.98 22.16 3.35
C ASN A 83 -6.63 21.63 2.79
N ALA A 84 -6.58 20.34 2.50
CA ALA A 84 -5.39 19.69 1.98
C ALA A 84 -5.06 20.14 0.55
N ASP A 85 -3.78 20.39 0.30
CA ASP A 85 -3.27 20.62 -1.05
C ASP A 85 -3.00 19.31 -1.79
N LEU A 86 -2.61 18.27 -1.05
CA LEU A 86 -2.21 16.96 -1.54
C LEU A 86 -2.74 15.88 -0.61
N GLN A 87 -3.16 14.76 -1.18
CA GLN A 87 -3.48 13.55 -0.41
C GLN A 87 -2.54 12.41 -0.80
N ILE A 88 -2.14 11.63 0.19
CA ILE A 88 -1.25 10.47 0.01
C ILE A 88 -1.95 9.23 0.57
N VAL A 89 -1.98 8.17 -0.22
CA VAL A 89 -2.64 6.91 0.13
C VAL A 89 -1.62 5.78 0.13
N VAL A 90 -1.57 5.01 1.21
CA VAL A 90 -0.71 3.84 1.32
C VAL A 90 -1.47 2.72 2.01
N ALA A 91 -1.68 1.61 1.32
CA ALA A 91 -2.35 0.43 1.84
C ALA A 91 -3.66 0.78 2.57
N PHE A 92 -4.56 1.41 1.87
CA PHE A 92 -5.88 1.83 2.36
C PHE A 92 -6.99 1.24 1.49
N ARG A 93 -8.24 1.41 1.90
CA ARG A 93 -9.40 1.00 1.11
C ARG A 93 -9.62 1.93 -0.09
N MET A 94 -10.37 1.47 -1.08
CA MET A 94 -10.72 2.26 -2.26
C MET A 94 -11.44 3.54 -1.87
N LEU A 95 -10.98 4.66 -2.42
CA LEU A 95 -11.53 5.99 -2.16
C LEU A 95 -12.62 6.34 -3.18
N PRO A 96 -13.76 6.91 -2.74
CA PRO A 96 -14.72 7.50 -3.66
C PRO A 96 -14.17 8.81 -4.26
N GLU A 97 -14.67 9.18 -5.42
CA GLU A 97 -14.21 10.38 -6.15
C GLU A 97 -14.30 11.66 -5.31
N VAL A 98 -15.37 11.83 -4.53
CA VAL A 98 -15.57 12.99 -3.64
C VAL A 98 -14.41 13.16 -2.63
N VAL A 99 -13.66 12.11 -2.35
CA VAL A 99 -12.48 12.13 -1.46
C VAL A 99 -11.19 12.33 -2.25
N TRP A 100 -10.91 11.45 -3.23
CA TRP A 100 -9.60 11.50 -3.91
C TRP A 100 -9.46 12.68 -4.87
N ASN A 101 -10.54 13.22 -5.40
CA ASN A 101 -10.52 14.38 -6.31
C ASN A 101 -10.64 15.73 -5.58
N MET A 102 -10.53 15.73 -4.24
CA MET A 102 -10.69 16.94 -3.45
C MET A 102 -9.49 17.90 -3.50
N PRO A 103 -8.24 17.44 -3.34
CA PRO A 103 -7.09 18.33 -3.24
C PRO A 103 -6.63 18.86 -4.61
N ARG A 104 -6.19 20.11 -4.64
CA ARG A 104 -5.79 20.79 -5.89
C ARG A 104 -4.55 20.19 -6.58
N LEU A 105 -3.66 19.54 -5.83
CA LEU A 105 -2.47 18.85 -6.37
C LEU A 105 -2.72 17.35 -6.58
N GLY A 106 -3.96 16.91 -6.39
CA GLY A 106 -4.35 15.53 -6.59
C GLY A 106 -4.10 14.61 -5.39
N THR A 107 -4.37 13.35 -5.61
CA THR A 107 -4.14 12.26 -4.65
C THR A 107 -3.27 11.22 -5.31
N PHE A 108 -2.16 10.85 -4.69
CA PHE A 108 -1.35 9.75 -5.19
C PHE A 108 -1.32 8.58 -4.20
N ASN A 109 -1.09 7.39 -4.75
CA ASN A 109 -0.92 6.15 -4.00
C ASN A 109 0.52 5.65 -4.12
N LEU A 110 1.01 5.02 -3.05
CA LEU A 110 2.19 4.17 -3.05
C LEU A 110 1.75 2.71 -3.19
N HIS A 111 2.05 2.09 -4.31
CA HIS A 111 1.71 0.70 -4.61
C HIS A 111 2.96 -0.19 -4.64
N ALA A 112 2.87 -1.34 -4.01
CA ALA A 112 4.01 -2.24 -3.80
C ALA A 112 4.23 -3.19 -5.00
N SER A 113 4.26 -2.65 -6.21
CA SER A 113 4.66 -3.35 -7.43
C SER A 113 5.25 -2.40 -8.46
N LEU A 114 5.80 -2.96 -9.54
CA LEU A 114 6.14 -2.23 -10.76
C LEU A 114 4.91 -2.13 -11.66
N LEU A 115 4.04 -1.15 -11.42
CA LEU A 115 2.86 -0.93 -12.26
C LEU A 115 3.27 -0.80 -13.75
N PRO A 116 2.48 -1.33 -14.69
CA PRO A 116 1.13 -1.89 -14.55
C PRO A 116 1.06 -3.35 -14.07
N GLN A 117 2.18 -3.99 -13.74
CA GLN A 117 2.19 -5.35 -13.18
C GLN A 117 1.59 -5.36 -11.76
N TYR A 118 0.85 -6.42 -11.44
CA TYR A 118 0.33 -6.67 -10.08
C TYR A 118 -0.58 -5.56 -9.53
N ARG A 119 -1.48 -5.02 -10.37
CA ARG A 119 -2.60 -4.23 -9.86
C ARG A 119 -3.46 -5.08 -8.94
N GLY A 120 -3.88 -4.54 -7.79
CA GLY A 120 -4.75 -5.22 -6.85
C GLY A 120 -4.25 -5.28 -5.41
N ALA A 121 -4.78 -6.24 -4.63
CA ALA A 121 -4.71 -6.21 -3.17
C ALA A 121 -3.45 -6.82 -2.54
N ALA A 122 -2.73 -7.71 -3.25
CA ALA A 122 -1.61 -8.48 -2.68
C ALA A 122 -0.37 -8.52 -3.61
N PRO A 123 0.12 -7.35 -4.10
CA PRO A 123 1.16 -7.31 -5.12
C PRO A 123 2.47 -7.97 -4.68
N ILE A 124 2.90 -7.78 -3.44
CA ILE A 124 4.15 -8.35 -2.91
C ILE A 124 4.08 -9.87 -2.89
N ASN A 125 2.98 -10.42 -2.37
CA ASN A 125 2.78 -11.87 -2.32
C ASN A 125 2.85 -12.50 -3.71
N TRP A 126 2.10 -11.94 -4.66
CA TRP A 126 2.00 -12.50 -6.00
C TRP A 126 3.31 -12.43 -6.79
N ALA A 127 4.12 -11.39 -6.61
CA ALA A 127 5.44 -11.34 -7.21
C ALA A 127 6.33 -12.50 -6.71
N VAL A 128 6.32 -12.79 -5.41
CA VAL A 128 7.11 -13.89 -4.83
C VAL A 128 6.51 -15.25 -5.18
N ILE A 129 5.19 -15.43 -5.10
CA ILE A 129 4.49 -16.67 -5.49
C ILE A 129 4.77 -17.05 -6.94
N ASN A 130 4.83 -16.07 -7.83
CA ASN A 130 5.12 -16.28 -9.24
C ASN A 130 6.60 -16.53 -9.54
N GLY A 131 7.48 -16.44 -8.54
CA GLY A 131 8.91 -16.67 -8.69
C GLY A 131 9.65 -15.56 -9.43
N ASP A 132 9.11 -14.32 -9.36
CA ASP A 132 9.80 -13.19 -9.96
C ASP A 132 11.11 -12.92 -9.25
N THR A 133 12.11 -12.50 -10.00
CA THR A 133 13.45 -12.14 -9.49
C THR A 133 13.56 -10.64 -9.18
N GLU A 134 12.53 -9.87 -9.52
CA GLU A 134 12.44 -8.44 -9.32
C GLU A 134 11.00 -8.03 -9.03
N THR A 135 10.84 -7.05 -8.16
CA THR A 135 9.61 -6.30 -7.93
C THR A 135 9.93 -4.82 -7.74
N GLY A 136 9.04 -4.05 -7.17
CA GLY A 136 9.34 -2.66 -6.87
C GLY A 136 8.17 -1.95 -6.20
N ILE A 137 8.28 -0.65 -6.17
CA ILE A 137 7.25 0.26 -5.67
C ILE A 137 7.00 1.36 -6.69
N THR A 138 5.77 1.80 -6.75
CA THR A 138 5.31 2.83 -7.68
C THR A 138 4.49 3.88 -6.95
N THR A 139 4.77 5.16 -7.17
CA THR A 139 3.82 6.24 -6.86
C THR A 139 3.07 6.61 -8.13
N PHE A 140 1.74 6.78 -8.01
CA PHE A 140 0.88 7.12 -9.15
C PHE A 140 -0.33 7.94 -8.71
N PHE A 141 -0.84 8.83 -9.55
CA PHE A 141 -2.06 9.58 -9.27
C PHE A 141 -3.29 8.69 -9.36
N LEU A 142 -4.26 8.89 -8.47
CA LEU A 142 -5.51 8.14 -8.50
C LEU A 142 -6.40 8.58 -9.67
N LYS A 143 -7.09 7.60 -10.23
CA LYS A 143 -8.18 7.72 -11.22
C LYS A 143 -9.39 6.92 -10.76
N HIS A 144 -10.45 6.92 -11.57
CA HIS A 144 -11.66 6.14 -11.29
C HIS A 144 -11.43 4.63 -11.16
N GLU A 145 -10.56 4.08 -12.02
CA GLU A 145 -10.23 2.66 -12.03
C GLU A 145 -9.09 2.35 -11.06
N ILE A 146 -9.18 1.18 -10.41
CA ILE A 146 -8.22 0.75 -9.39
C ILE A 146 -6.82 0.58 -10.02
N ASP A 147 -5.83 1.23 -9.43
CA ASP A 147 -4.40 1.11 -9.75
C ASP A 147 -4.05 1.38 -11.24
N THR A 148 -4.87 2.19 -11.95
CA THR A 148 -4.67 2.51 -13.37
C THR A 148 -4.15 3.92 -13.63
N GLY A 149 -4.02 4.73 -12.59
CA GLY A 149 -3.59 6.12 -12.73
C GLY A 149 -2.17 6.28 -13.26
N GLU A 150 -1.82 7.50 -13.64
CA GLU A 150 -0.53 7.81 -14.24
C GLU A 150 0.61 7.67 -13.24
N VAL A 151 1.65 6.97 -13.65
CA VAL A 151 2.83 6.70 -12.81
C VAL A 151 3.67 7.96 -12.66
N ILE A 152 4.01 8.30 -11.42
CA ILE A 152 4.89 9.43 -11.09
C ILE A 152 6.33 8.96 -11.02
N GLN A 153 6.60 7.95 -10.19
CA GLN A 153 7.94 7.38 -9.99
C GLN A 153 7.88 5.88 -9.71
N GLN A 154 8.95 5.18 -10.05
CA GLN A 154 9.12 3.76 -9.74
C GLN A 154 10.53 3.47 -9.23
N VAL A 155 10.64 2.54 -8.28
CA VAL A 155 11.92 1.98 -7.81
C VAL A 155 11.86 0.47 -7.91
N ARG A 156 12.90 -0.12 -8.53
CA ARG A 156 13.06 -1.56 -8.69
C ARG A 156 13.82 -2.16 -7.52
N VAL A 157 13.43 -3.37 -7.14
CA VAL A 157 14.02 -4.11 -6.02
C VAL A 157 14.22 -5.57 -6.43
N PRO A 158 15.42 -6.14 -6.30
CA PRO A 158 15.64 -7.55 -6.56
C PRO A 158 14.99 -8.42 -5.48
N ILE A 159 14.44 -9.55 -5.90
CA ILE A 159 13.97 -10.64 -5.03
C ILE A 159 15.00 -11.76 -5.10
N ALA A 160 15.72 -12.00 -4.00
CA ALA A 160 16.61 -13.14 -3.91
C ALA A 160 15.80 -14.44 -3.81
N ASP A 161 16.38 -15.55 -4.26
CA ASP A 161 15.70 -16.85 -4.21
C ASP A 161 15.37 -17.30 -2.78
N THR A 162 16.10 -16.80 -1.79
CA THR A 162 15.88 -17.02 -0.36
C THR A 162 14.93 -16.03 0.30
N ASP A 163 14.55 -14.96 -0.40
CA ASP A 163 13.62 -13.97 0.18
C ASP A 163 12.20 -14.56 0.26
N ASN A 164 11.59 -14.45 1.42
CA ASN A 164 10.16 -14.67 1.58
C ASN A 164 9.39 -13.33 1.44
N VAL A 165 8.05 -13.38 1.43
CA VAL A 165 7.24 -12.16 1.29
C VAL A 165 7.47 -11.16 2.44
N GLY A 166 7.78 -11.63 3.66
CA GLY A 166 8.09 -10.73 4.78
C GLY A 166 9.35 -9.90 4.55
N ILE A 167 10.42 -10.53 4.06
CA ILE A 167 11.67 -9.84 3.72
C ILE A 167 11.44 -8.82 2.60
N VAL A 168 10.71 -9.19 1.55
CA VAL A 168 10.40 -8.28 0.43
C VAL A 168 9.53 -7.12 0.90
N HIS A 169 8.52 -7.40 1.75
CA HIS A 169 7.67 -6.39 2.38
C HIS A 169 8.51 -5.33 3.11
N ASP A 170 9.44 -5.75 3.97
CA ASP A 170 10.25 -4.83 4.75
C ASP A 170 11.18 -3.98 3.87
N LYS A 171 11.79 -4.59 2.84
CA LYS A 171 12.58 -3.86 1.84
C LYS A 171 11.74 -2.76 1.15
N LEU A 172 10.54 -3.12 0.69
CA LEU A 172 9.65 -2.18 -0.02
C LEU A 172 9.08 -1.12 0.91
N MET A 173 8.79 -1.44 2.17
CA MET A 173 8.32 -0.50 3.18
C MET A 173 9.34 0.63 3.41
N MET A 174 10.60 0.28 3.63
CA MET A 174 11.68 1.26 3.84
C MET A 174 11.92 2.14 2.62
N LEU A 175 11.91 1.56 1.43
CA LEU A 175 12.04 2.31 0.19
C LEU A 175 10.80 3.17 -0.10
N GLY A 176 9.62 2.70 0.31
CA GLY A 176 8.37 3.41 0.18
C GLY A 176 8.35 4.74 0.94
N GLY A 177 8.93 4.78 2.14
CA GLY A 177 9.09 6.01 2.90
C GLY A 177 9.89 7.07 2.14
N ARG A 178 11.03 6.66 1.57
CA ARG A 178 11.87 7.54 0.75
C ARG A 178 11.14 7.97 -0.54
N LEU A 179 10.54 7.04 -1.27
CA LEU A 179 9.88 7.35 -2.54
C LEU A 179 8.70 8.31 -2.35
N VAL A 180 7.95 8.21 -1.25
CA VAL A 180 6.87 9.15 -0.93
C VAL A 180 7.41 10.57 -0.74
N THR A 181 8.48 10.74 0.03
CA THR A 181 9.08 12.08 0.22
C THR A 181 9.66 12.64 -1.07
N GLU A 182 10.38 11.84 -1.86
CA GLU A 182 10.89 12.22 -3.18
C GLU A 182 9.76 12.61 -4.15
N THR A 183 8.62 11.90 -4.11
CA THR A 183 7.45 12.24 -4.91
C THR A 183 6.85 13.59 -4.50
N VAL A 184 6.72 13.85 -3.19
CA VAL A 184 6.24 15.15 -2.69
C VAL A 184 7.18 16.28 -3.11
N ASP A 185 8.50 16.09 -3.00
CA ASP A 185 9.49 17.09 -3.42
C ASP A 185 9.42 17.37 -4.91
N ALA A 186 9.23 16.33 -5.74
CA ALA A 186 9.04 16.49 -7.18
C ALA A 186 7.76 17.26 -7.54
N ILE A 187 6.65 17.02 -6.80
CA ILE A 187 5.40 17.79 -6.95
C ILE A 187 5.62 19.25 -6.58
N LEU A 188 6.30 19.53 -5.46
CA LEU A 188 6.62 20.88 -5.01
C LEU A 188 7.49 21.66 -6.02
N ALA A 189 8.42 20.96 -6.67
CA ALA A 189 9.31 21.51 -7.68
C ALA A 189 8.65 21.65 -9.08
N ASP A 190 7.39 21.25 -9.25
CA ASP A 190 6.71 21.13 -10.55
C ASP A 190 7.49 20.29 -11.57
N ALA A 191 8.22 19.30 -11.05
CA ALA A 191 9.10 18.43 -11.82
C ALA A 191 8.46 17.09 -12.23
N VAL A 192 7.22 16.85 -11.80
CA VAL A 192 6.50 15.61 -12.11
C VAL A 192 6.08 15.60 -13.58
N ARG A 193 6.35 14.46 -14.23
CA ARG A 193 5.89 14.17 -15.60
C ARG A 193 5.22 12.79 -15.56
N PRO A 194 3.92 12.73 -15.20
CA PRO A 194 3.22 11.46 -15.05
C PRO A 194 3.14 10.71 -16.38
N VAL A 195 3.34 9.41 -16.33
CA VAL A 195 3.31 8.53 -17.51
C VAL A 195 2.08 7.64 -17.45
N PRO A 196 1.21 7.66 -18.48
CA PRO A 196 0.11 6.71 -18.60
C PRO A 196 0.63 5.26 -18.57
N GLN A 197 -0.02 4.39 -17.82
CA GLN A 197 0.45 3.00 -17.69
C GLN A 197 0.38 2.21 -19.00
N GLU A 198 -0.51 2.57 -19.91
CA GLU A 198 -0.63 2.02 -21.26
C GLU A 198 0.56 2.34 -22.17
N GLU A 199 1.30 3.40 -21.87
CA GLU A 199 2.52 3.79 -22.58
C GLU A 199 3.79 3.13 -22.01
N MET A 200 3.67 2.43 -20.88
CA MET A 200 4.81 1.80 -20.24
C MET A 200 5.16 0.47 -20.91
N VAL A 201 6.44 0.30 -21.20
CA VAL A 201 6.94 -0.97 -21.74
C VAL A 201 7.00 -2.02 -20.63
N VAL A 202 6.28 -3.11 -20.80
CA VAL A 202 6.20 -4.21 -19.85
C VAL A 202 6.73 -5.49 -20.51
N ALA A 203 7.58 -6.21 -19.81
CA ALA A 203 8.02 -7.54 -20.26
C ALA A 203 6.93 -8.58 -19.92
N GLY A 204 6.45 -9.27 -20.96
CA GLY A 204 5.47 -10.35 -20.79
C GLY A 204 4.02 -9.88 -20.57
N GLU A 205 3.17 -10.80 -20.14
CA GLU A 205 1.76 -10.53 -19.87
C GLU A 205 1.56 -9.81 -18.53
N LEU A 206 0.53 -8.98 -18.47
CA LEU A 206 0.13 -8.32 -17.22
C LEU A 206 -0.50 -9.34 -16.27
N ARG A 207 0.01 -9.42 -15.07
CA ARG A 207 -0.48 -10.30 -14.02
C ARG A 207 -1.19 -9.50 -12.94
N PRO A 208 -2.43 -9.86 -12.55
CA PRO A 208 -3.13 -9.23 -11.45
C PRO A 208 -2.61 -9.71 -10.09
N ALA A 209 -2.91 -8.95 -9.04
CA ALA A 209 -2.61 -9.31 -7.66
C ALA A 209 -3.90 -9.38 -6.83
N PRO A 210 -4.76 -10.37 -7.04
CA PRO A 210 -6.02 -10.49 -6.32
C PRO A 210 -5.78 -10.72 -4.83
N LYS A 211 -6.81 -10.40 -4.04
CA LYS A 211 -6.79 -10.65 -2.60
C LYS A 211 -6.59 -12.13 -2.31
N ILE A 212 -5.72 -12.43 -1.34
CA ILE A 212 -5.43 -13.78 -0.89
C ILE A 212 -6.38 -14.14 0.25
N PHE A 213 -7.03 -15.29 0.13
CA PHE A 213 -7.93 -15.87 1.13
C PHE A 213 -7.32 -17.16 1.68
N LYS A 214 -7.87 -17.67 2.79
CA LYS A 214 -7.39 -18.90 3.42
C LYS A 214 -7.30 -20.06 2.43
N ASP A 215 -8.34 -20.26 1.61
CA ASP A 215 -8.38 -21.37 0.64
C ASP A 215 -7.31 -21.22 -0.45
N THR A 216 -6.97 -19.99 -0.84
CA THR A 216 -5.88 -19.71 -1.79
C THR A 216 -4.51 -20.16 -1.25
N CYS A 217 -4.36 -20.28 0.09
CA CYS A 217 -3.10 -20.64 0.72
C CYS A 217 -2.87 -22.15 0.85
N ARG A 218 -3.79 -22.98 0.37
CA ARG A 218 -3.63 -24.44 0.40
C ARG A 218 -2.57 -24.87 -0.60
N ILE A 219 -1.61 -25.69 -0.13
CA ILE A 219 -0.52 -26.19 -0.97
C ILE A 219 -1.05 -27.25 -1.94
N ASP A 220 -0.78 -27.07 -3.22
CA ASP A 220 -0.98 -28.08 -4.26
C ASP A 220 0.32 -28.86 -4.47
N TRP A 221 0.39 -30.06 -3.89
CA TRP A 221 1.55 -30.93 -3.95
C TRP A 221 1.79 -31.56 -5.33
N SER A 222 0.86 -31.40 -6.29
CA SER A 222 1.04 -31.87 -7.66
C SER A 222 1.93 -30.93 -8.51
N GLN A 223 2.20 -29.73 -8.01
CA GLN A 223 3.02 -28.75 -8.70
C GLN A 223 4.52 -29.09 -8.63
N PRO A 224 5.33 -28.59 -9.58
CA PRO A 224 6.79 -28.73 -9.52
C PRO A 224 7.37 -28.12 -8.21
N VAL A 225 8.44 -28.71 -7.71
CA VAL A 225 9.08 -28.30 -6.42
C VAL A 225 9.36 -26.79 -6.35
N LYS A 226 9.86 -26.20 -7.43
CA LYS A 226 10.15 -24.74 -7.46
C LYS A 226 8.87 -23.91 -7.29
N ARG A 227 7.76 -24.35 -7.90
CA ARG A 227 6.46 -23.68 -7.76
C ARG A 227 5.93 -23.78 -6.33
N ILE A 228 6.07 -24.93 -5.69
CA ILE A 228 5.68 -25.13 -4.29
C ILE A 228 6.56 -24.26 -3.36
N TYR A 229 7.86 -24.23 -3.62
CA TYR A 229 8.80 -23.42 -2.88
C TYR A 229 8.45 -21.92 -2.94
N ASP A 230 8.23 -21.37 -4.16
CA ASP A 230 7.87 -19.98 -4.36
C ASP A 230 6.50 -19.65 -3.74
N PHE A 231 5.55 -20.58 -3.84
CA PHE A 231 4.23 -20.44 -3.21
C PHE A 231 4.35 -20.32 -1.69
N ILE A 232 5.11 -21.21 -1.05
CA ILE A 232 5.27 -21.19 0.41
C ILE A 232 6.00 -19.92 0.86
N ARG A 233 7.11 -19.54 0.22
CA ARG A 233 7.85 -18.33 0.60
C ARG A 233 7.06 -17.04 0.31
N GLY A 234 6.23 -17.03 -0.72
CA GLY A 234 5.34 -15.93 -1.07
C GLY A 234 4.16 -15.75 -0.10
N LEU A 235 3.93 -16.72 0.80
CA LEU A 235 2.93 -16.67 1.86
C LEU A 235 3.55 -16.60 3.27
N SER A 236 4.88 -16.64 3.40
CA SER A 236 5.57 -16.67 4.68
C SER A 236 6.16 -15.30 5.05
N PRO A 237 5.98 -14.83 6.29
CA PRO A 237 5.37 -15.52 7.45
C PRO A 237 3.84 -15.46 7.48
N TYR A 238 3.21 -14.59 6.69
CA TYR A 238 1.77 -14.38 6.68
C TYR A 238 1.25 -14.19 5.25
N PRO A 239 0.06 -14.75 4.90
CA PRO A 239 -0.93 -15.45 5.76
C PRO A 239 -0.58 -16.89 6.12
N ALA A 240 0.53 -17.42 5.66
CA ALA A 240 1.04 -18.78 5.74
C ALA A 240 0.34 -19.75 4.78
N ALA A 241 1.15 -20.60 4.12
CA ALA A 241 0.64 -21.74 3.38
C ALA A 241 0.23 -22.87 4.34
N TRP A 242 -0.74 -23.66 3.94
CA TRP A 242 -1.22 -24.76 4.75
C TRP A 242 -1.53 -26.02 3.92
N THR A 243 -1.56 -27.17 4.60
CA THR A 243 -1.96 -28.46 4.01
C THR A 243 -2.73 -29.29 5.04
N GLU A 244 -3.37 -30.34 4.55
CA GLU A 244 -4.02 -31.34 5.37
C GLU A 244 -3.16 -32.58 5.44
N LEU A 245 -3.02 -33.14 6.62
CA LEU A 245 -2.43 -34.46 6.83
C LEU A 245 -3.55 -35.49 6.92
N VAL A 246 -3.58 -36.40 5.93
CA VAL A 246 -4.54 -37.51 5.94
C VAL A 246 -3.88 -38.70 6.65
N GLN A 247 -4.50 -39.19 7.72
CA GLN A 247 -4.06 -40.43 8.36
C GLN A 247 -4.52 -41.63 7.52
N PRO A 248 -3.72 -42.72 7.47
CA PRO A 248 -4.05 -43.89 6.65
C PRO A 248 -5.38 -44.58 6.98
N ASP A 249 -5.89 -44.37 8.19
CA ASP A 249 -7.07 -45.05 8.73
C ASP A 249 -8.30 -44.15 8.93
N GLY A 250 -8.33 -42.93 8.32
CA GLY A 250 -9.40 -41.94 8.50
C GLY A 250 -10.04 -41.48 7.22
#